data_c44ea4ac2a1c77266d381ac1cd4384da
#
_entry.id   c44ea4ac2a1c77266d381ac1cd4384da
#
_cell.length_a   1.000
_cell.length_b   1.000
_cell.length_c   1.000
_cell.angle_alpha   90.00
_cell.angle_beta   90.00
_cell.angle_gamma   90.00
#
_symmetry.space_group_name_H-M   'P 1'
#
loop_
_entity.id
_entity.type
_entity.pdbx_description
1 polymer ?
#
loop_
_entity_poly.entity_id
_entity_poly.type
_entity_poly.pdbx_seq_one_letter_code
_entity_poly.pdbx_strand_id
1 'polypeptide(L)'
;MERGRQGVVPVMTRALTDLQTEWDAWHSAREAELATPHGWLSLRSLQWLTPEPSAAEGVPGLWSATPDGVVITATPADDLVVRSVREPRRVDGTVTLHPVDGKPGTLVEHGDLVVEVVRRTDSHALRLRDPAAATRTAFTGVPAFPVDERWVLEAAFQPYVEPRRIAVGAVVEGLSHFPTAVGDVTFRVDGQEQRLVALAGPDGALSLHFRDATSGVSTYPGGRILKVEAPGPDGELTLDFNRVVNLPCAFTEFATCPLPPAGNTLTVAVEAGEQLPA
;
A
#
# COMPACT_ATOMS: atom_id res chain seq x y z
N MET A 1 -42.89 39.90 8.39
CA MET A 1 -42.52 38.53 7.96
C MET A 1 -41.35 38.64 6.99
N GLU A 2 -40.15 38.71 7.52
CA GLU A 2 -38.91 38.67 6.74
C GLU A 2 -38.46 37.22 6.58
N ARG A 3 -38.39 36.76 5.34
CA ARG A 3 -37.83 35.45 5.03
C ARG A 3 -36.32 35.58 4.98
N GLY A 4 -35.64 34.94 5.92
CA GLY A 4 -34.20 34.83 5.95
C GLY A 4 -33.68 34.15 4.67
N ARG A 5 -32.82 34.85 3.96
CA ARG A 5 -32.02 34.30 2.90
C ARG A 5 -30.96 33.40 3.56
N GLN A 6 -31.08 32.10 3.37
CA GLN A 6 -29.97 31.18 3.64
C GLN A 6 -28.83 31.53 2.69
N GLY A 7 -27.74 32.00 3.25
CA GLY A 7 -26.52 32.26 2.50
C GLY A 7 -25.93 30.92 2.03
N VAL A 8 -25.92 30.73 0.70
CA VAL A 8 -25.11 29.73 0.06
C VAL A 8 -23.65 30.11 0.31
N VAL A 9 -22.92 29.33 1.09
CA VAL A 9 -21.48 29.47 1.24
C VAL A 9 -20.88 29.14 -0.13
N PRO A 10 -20.13 30.06 -0.78
CA PRO A 10 -19.52 29.75 -2.04
C PRO A 10 -18.46 28.67 -1.83
N VAL A 11 -18.60 27.54 -2.51
CA VAL A 11 -17.52 26.59 -2.71
C VAL A 11 -16.41 27.36 -3.43
N MET A 12 -15.31 27.64 -2.73
CA MET A 12 -14.16 28.29 -3.34
C MET A 12 -13.62 27.35 -4.41
N THR A 13 -13.81 27.72 -5.66
CA THR A 13 -13.16 27.06 -6.80
C THR A 13 -11.66 27.23 -6.60
N ARG A 14 -10.97 26.16 -6.26
CA ARG A 14 -9.52 26.13 -6.10
C ARG A 14 -8.90 26.40 -7.46
N ALA A 15 -8.00 27.37 -7.56
CA ALA A 15 -7.37 27.64 -8.85
C ALA A 15 -6.55 26.43 -9.29
N LEU A 16 -6.61 26.07 -10.59
CA LEU A 16 -5.83 24.95 -11.16
C LEU A 16 -4.34 25.04 -10.82
N THR A 17 -3.80 26.26 -10.77
CA THR A 17 -2.39 26.51 -10.38
C THR A 17 -2.09 26.06 -8.94
N ASP A 18 -3.03 26.24 -8.02
CA ASP A 18 -2.86 25.81 -6.62
C ASP A 18 -2.96 24.28 -6.52
N LEU A 19 -3.92 23.67 -7.24
CA LEU A 19 -4.05 22.21 -7.29
C LEU A 19 -2.79 21.55 -7.87
N GLN A 20 -2.25 22.06 -8.96
CA GLN A 20 -1.00 21.58 -9.57
C GLN A 20 0.17 21.70 -8.60
N THR A 21 0.36 22.87 -7.96
CA THR A 21 1.46 23.11 -7.02
C THR A 21 1.41 22.15 -5.83
N GLU A 22 0.22 21.91 -5.28
CA GLU A 22 0.04 21.00 -4.15
C GLU A 22 0.23 19.55 -4.58
N TRP A 23 -0.21 19.20 -5.78
CA TRP A 23 0.01 17.87 -6.34
C TRP A 23 1.50 17.62 -6.60
N ASP A 24 2.23 18.57 -7.18
CA ASP A 24 3.66 18.46 -7.44
C ASP A 24 4.45 18.21 -6.14
N ALA A 25 4.14 18.95 -5.08
CA ALA A 25 4.75 18.76 -3.77
C ALA A 25 4.44 17.39 -3.18
N TRP A 26 3.17 16.95 -3.27
CA TRP A 26 2.73 15.64 -2.80
C TRP A 26 3.39 14.50 -3.60
N HIS A 27 3.42 14.61 -4.93
CA HIS A 27 4.00 13.60 -5.82
C HIS A 27 5.50 13.46 -5.61
N SER A 28 6.23 14.58 -5.47
CA SER A 28 7.66 14.57 -5.13
C SER A 28 7.92 13.87 -3.79
N ALA A 29 7.09 14.13 -2.77
CA ALA A 29 7.20 13.44 -1.47
C ALA A 29 6.92 11.93 -1.60
N ARG A 30 5.95 11.54 -2.44
CA ARG A 30 5.62 10.14 -2.75
C ARG A 30 6.80 9.43 -3.42
N GLU A 31 7.45 10.05 -4.39
CA GLU A 31 8.63 9.52 -5.07
C GLU A 31 9.81 9.37 -4.12
N ALA A 32 10.05 10.38 -3.28
CA ALA A 32 11.08 10.33 -2.24
C ALA A 32 10.84 9.18 -1.24
N GLU A 33 9.59 8.92 -0.83
CA GLU A 33 9.22 7.78 0.02
C GLU A 33 9.55 6.45 -0.66
N LEU A 34 9.18 6.28 -1.94
CA LEU A 34 9.49 5.09 -2.72
C LEU A 34 10.99 4.83 -2.81
N ALA A 35 11.79 5.89 -3.00
CA ALA A 35 13.24 5.84 -3.17
C ALA A 35 14.03 5.75 -1.86
N THR A 36 13.38 5.66 -0.69
CA THR A 36 14.08 5.50 0.60
C THR A 36 15.00 4.27 0.60
N PRO A 37 16.12 4.29 1.34
CA PRO A 37 17.14 3.21 1.30
C PRO A 37 16.56 1.81 1.52
N HIS A 38 15.58 1.68 2.40
CA HIS A 38 14.91 0.40 2.68
C HIS A 38 13.40 0.47 2.35
N GLY A 39 13.01 1.32 1.37
CA GLY A 39 11.66 1.44 0.83
C GLY A 39 11.26 0.25 -0.06
N TRP A 40 10.14 0.41 -0.77
CA TRP A 40 9.63 -0.66 -1.63
C TRP A 40 10.52 -0.95 -2.85
N LEU A 41 11.21 0.06 -3.38
CA LEU A 41 12.14 -0.09 -4.50
C LEU A 41 13.46 -0.79 -4.12
N SER A 42 13.74 -0.94 -2.83
CA SER A 42 14.93 -1.65 -2.34
C SER A 42 14.76 -3.16 -2.27
N LEU A 43 13.59 -3.70 -2.56
CA LEU A 43 13.35 -5.14 -2.52
C LEU A 43 14.14 -5.85 -3.62
N ARG A 44 14.93 -6.85 -3.22
CA ARG A 44 15.80 -7.66 -4.08
C ARG A 44 15.34 -9.10 -4.21
N SER A 45 14.67 -9.63 -3.19
CA SER A 45 14.11 -10.99 -3.20
C SER A 45 12.93 -11.14 -2.26
N LEU A 46 12.12 -12.17 -2.53
CA LEU A 46 11.11 -12.74 -1.65
C LEU A 46 11.33 -14.24 -1.59
N GLN A 47 11.74 -14.76 -0.44
CA GLN A 47 12.08 -16.17 -0.27
C GLN A 47 11.12 -16.81 0.74
N TRP A 48 10.32 -17.77 0.29
CA TRP A 48 9.42 -18.53 1.16
C TRP A 48 10.22 -19.54 1.98
N LEU A 49 9.94 -19.60 3.27
CA LEU A 49 10.62 -20.50 4.20
C LEU A 49 9.89 -21.83 4.31
N THR A 50 10.69 -22.89 4.46
CA THR A 50 10.23 -24.25 4.77
C THR A 50 10.49 -24.57 6.24
N PRO A 51 9.93 -25.67 6.78
CA PRO A 51 10.24 -26.14 8.13
C PRO A 51 11.72 -26.55 8.31
N GLU A 52 12.39 -26.99 7.23
CA GLU A 52 13.78 -27.39 7.26
C GLU A 52 14.70 -26.17 7.28
N PRO A 53 15.64 -26.08 8.25
CA PRO A 53 16.62 -25.00 8.29
C PRO A 53 17.47 -24.96 7.02
N SER A 54 17.47 -23.84 6.33
CA SER A 54 18.21 -23.64 5.08
C SER A 54 18.84 -22.26 5.02
N ALA A 55 19.91 -22.12 4.21
CA ALA A 55 20.49 -20.82 3.91
C ALA A 55 19.52 -19.99 3.06
N ALA A 56 19.46 -18.70 3.35
CA ALA A 56 18.72 -17.74 2.53
C ALA A 56 19.69 -16.98 1.61
N GLU A 57 19.24 -16.69 0.38
CA GLU A 57 20.08 -15.98 -0.59
C GLU A 57 20.39 -14.57 -0.10
N GLY A 58 21.67 -14.22 -0.09
CA GLY A 58 22.15 -12.88 0.27
C GLY A 58 22.11 -12.55 1.77
N VAL A 59 21.79 -13.53 2.65
CA VAL A 59 21.72 -13.33 4.09
C VAL A 59 22.36 -14.52 4.80
N PRO A 60 23.27 -14.31 5.76
CA PRO A 60 23.90 -15.39 6.52
C PRO A 60 22.91 -16.07 7.48
N GLY A 61 23.38 -17.19 8.07
CA GLY A 61 22.62 -18.00 9.01
C GLY A 61 21.70 -19.02 8.33
N LEU A 62 21.04 -19.83 9.18
CA LEU A 62 20.01 -20.78 8.75
C LEU A 62 18.64 -20.28 9.18
N TRP A 63 17.70 -20.39 8.27
CA TRP A 63 16.34 -19.88 8.43
C TRP A 63 15.32 -20.98 8.22
N SER A 64 14.30 -21.05 9.05
CA SER A 64 13.20 -22.00 8.89
C SER A 64 11.88 -21.41 9.38
N ALA A 65 10.78 -21.93 8.86
CA ALA A 65 9.43 -21.63 9.33
C ALA A 65 8.94 -22.71 10.29
N THR A 66 8.34 -22.30 11.40
CA THR A 66 7.65 -23.18 12.34
C THR A 66 6.22 -22.68 12.54
N PRO A 67 5.30 -23.47 13.14
CA PRO A 67 3.99 -22.99 13.51
C PRO A 67 4.01 -21.74 14.40
N ASP A 68 5.07 -21.62 15.23
CA ASP A 68 5.24 -20.52 16.18
C ASP A 68 5.91 -19.27 15.58
N GLY A 69 6.49 -19.37 14.37
CA GLY A 69 7.16 -18.24 13.73
C GLY A 69 8.37 -18.65 12.89
N VAL A 70 9.30 -17.72 12.73
CA VAL A 70 10.55 -17.93 11.98
C VAL A 70 11.71 -18.12 12.92
N VAL A 71 12.44 -19.20 12.74
CA VAL A 71 13.64 -19.52 13.51
C VAL A 71 14.88 -19.13 12.72
N ILE A 72 15.78 -18.40 13.37
CA ILE A 72 17.10 -18.02 12.86
C ILE A 72 18.13 -18.74 13.72
N THR A 73 19.10 -19.42 13.10
CA THR A 73 20.29 -19.93 13.77
C THR A 73 21.51 -19.31 13.14
N ALA A 74 22.26 -18.53 13.92
CA ALA A 74 23.42 -17.80 13.46
C ALA A 74 24.44 -17.61 14.57
N THR A 75 25.67 -17.24 14.21
CA THR A 75 26.74 -16.89 15.11
C THR A 75 26.96 -15.39 15.16
N PRO A 76 27.67 -14.85 16.16
CA PRO A 76 28.02 -13.43 16.18
C PRO A 76 28.84 -12.96 14.96
N ALA A 77 29.55 -13.87 14.29
CA ALA A 77 30.32 -13.58 13.07
C ALA A 77 29.40 -13.30 11.86
N ASP A 78 28.16 -13.78 11.88
CA ASP A 78 27.15 -13.52 10.83
C ASP A 78 26.58 -12.11 10.88
N ASP A 79 26.86 -11.35 11.94
CA ASP A 79 26.47 -9.95 12.14
C ASP A 79 24.98 -9.65 11.89
N LEU A 80 24.12 -10.55 12.36
CA LEU A 80 22.67 -10.37 12.28
C LEU A 80 22.15 -9.65 13.53
N VAL A 81 21.37 -8.59 13.34
CA VAL A 81 20.80 -7.79 14.43
C VAL A 81 19.28 -7.69 14.27
N VAL A 82 18.52 -8.28 15.18
CA VAL A 82 17.06 -8.11 15.23
C VAL A 82 16.73 -6.70 15.71
N ARG A 83 16.04 -5.93 14.88
CA ARG A 83 15.55 -4.60 15.24
C ARG A 83 14.36 -4.74 16.21
N SER A 84 14.47 -4.11 17.36
CA SER A 84 13.45 -4.11 18.41
C SER A 84 13.10 -2.68 18.81
N VAL A 85 11.88 -2.47 19.32
CA VAL A 85 11.43 -1.17 19.84
C VAL A 85 12.23 -0.73 21.07
N ARG A 86 12.75 -1.69 21.85
CA ARG A 86 13.51 -1.38 23.08
C ARG A 86 15.01 -1.29 22.81
N GLU A 87 15.60 -2.42 22.41
CA GLU A 87 17.03 -2.51 22.10
C GLU A 87 17.26 -3.48 20.94
N PRO A 88 18.12 -3.13 19.95
CA PRO A 88 18.56 -4.08 18.95
C PRO A 88 19.25 -5.27 19.60
N ARG A 89 18.98 -6.48 19.11
CA ARG A 89 19.56 -7.71 19.65
C ARG A 89 20.36 -8.44 18.58
N ARG A 90 21.67 -8.58 18.81
CA ARG A 90 22.51 -9.44 17.96
C ARG A 90 22.09 -10.91 18.11
N VAL A 91 22.03 -11.60 17.00
CA VAL A 91 21.76 -13.04 16.98
C VAL A 91 23.02 -13.80 17.39
N ASP A 92 22.88 -14.65 18.41
CA ASP A 92 23.92 -15.59 18.88
C ASP A 92 23.22 -16.91 19.26
N GLY A 93 23.43 -17.95 18.47
CA GLY A 93 22.69 -19.20 18.55
C GLY A 93 21.32 -19.12 17.85
N THR A 94 20.28 -19.60 18.52
CA THR A 94 18.93 -19.71 17.94
C THR A 94 17.99 -18.66 18.50
N VAL A 95 17.25 -17.98 17.60
CA VAL A 95 16.25 -16.94 17.91
C VAL A 95 14.97 -17.23 17.15
N THR A 96 13.83 -17.13 17.81
CA THR A 96 12.52 -17.22 17.16
C THR A 96 11.89 -15.82 17.04
N LEU A 97 11.41 -15.49 15.84
CA LEU A 97 10.66 -14.27 15.52
C LEU A 97 9.21 -14.63 15.26
N HIS A 98 8.29 -13.76 15.70
CA HIS A 98 6.84 -13.99 15.62
C HIS A 98 6.16 -12.92 14.73
N PRO A 99 6.35 -12.96 13.40
CA PRO A 99 5.67 -12.00 12.51
C PRO A 99 4.17 -12.25 12.50
N VAL A 100 3.40 -11.16 12.47
CA VAL A 100 1.93 -11.21 12.49
C VAL A 100 1.40 -10.98 11.08
N ASP A 101 0.45 -11.83 10.65
CA ASP A 101 -0.17 -11.68 9.34
C ASP A 101 -0.87 -10.32 9.18
N GLY A 102 -0.70 -9.71 8.00
CA GLY A 102 -1.26 -8.40 7.67
C GLY A 102 -0.60 -7.21 8.40
N LYS A 103 0.46 -7.44 9.18
CA LYS A 103 1.24 -6.39 9.84
C LYS A 103 2.61 -6.21 9.17
N PRO A 104 3.29 -5.08 9.43
CA PRO A 104 4.70 -4.92 9.08
C PRO A 104 5.53 -6.08 9.64
N GLY A 105 6.53 -6.51 8.88
CA GLY A 105 7.41 -7.61 9.27
C GLY A 105 8.38 -7.22 10.39
N THR A 106 8.97 -8.23 11.00
CA THR A 106 10.12 -8.03 11.92
C THR A 106 11.37 -7.80 11.08
N LEU A 107 12.15 -6.78 11.42
CA LEU A 107 13.35 -6.42 10.68
C LEU A 107 14.59 -7.02 11.32
N VAL A 108 15.45 -7.61 10.48
CA VAL A 108 16.79 -8.10 10.86
C VAL A 108 17.81 -7.40 9.97
N GLU A 109 18.78 -6.74 10.58
CA GLU A 109 19.85 -6.01 9.88
C GLU A 109 21.06 -6.91 9.66
N HIS A 110 21.72 -6.73 8.52
CA HIS A 110 23.02 -7.31 8.18
C HIS A 110 23.82 -6.30 7.35
N GLY A 111 24.74 -5.59 7.98
CA GLY A 111 25.39 -4.45 7.34
C GLY A 111 24.37 -3.42 6.82
N ASP A 112 24.44 -3.09 5.54
CA ASP A 112 23.49 -2.19 4.89
C ASP A 112 22.17 -2.87 4.46
N LEU A 113 22.10 -4.20 4.52
CA LEU A 113 20.91 -4.97 4.15
C LEU A 113 19.91 -5.05 5.30
N VAL A 114 18.63 -5.11 4.95
CA VAL A 114 17.56 -5.35 5.91
C VAL A 114 16.69 -6.50 5.41
N VAL A 115 16.56 -7.53 6.24
CA VAL A 115 15.64 -8.65 6.04
C VAL A 115 14.33 -8.33 6.75
N GLU A 116 13.26 -8.20 6.01
CA GLU A 116 11.92 -8.12 6.56
C GLU A 116 11.32 -9.52 6.64
N VAL A 117 11.18 -10.04 7.86
CA VAL A 117 10.57 -11.35 8.14
C VAL A 117 9.08 -11.17 8.22
N VAL A 118 8.35 -11.74 7.27
CA VAL A 118 6.90 -11.56 7.14
C VAL A 118 6.12 -12.86 7.30
N ARG A 119 4.88 -12.73 7.79
CA ARG A 119 3.85 -13.77 7.68
C ARG A 119 2.81 -13.32 6.66
N ARG A 120 2.40 -14.25 5.80
CA ARG A 120 1.30 -14.07 4.84
C ARG A 120 0.43 -15.31 4.86
N THR A 121 -0.81 -15.16 5.32
CA THR A 121 -1.71 -16.28 5.61
C THR A 121 -1.02 -17.26 6.57
N ASP A 122 -0.72 -18.47 6.11
CA ASP A 122 -0.06 -19.52 6.91
C ASP A 122 1.42 -19.72 6.55
N SER A 123 1.97 -18.87 5.67
CA SER A 123 3.34 -18.97 5.19
C SER A 123 4.22 -17.85 5.72
N HIS A 124 5.49 -18.15 5.92
CA HIS A 124 6.52 -17.18 6.30
C HIS A 124 7.50 -16.96 5.15
N ALA A 125 7.96 -15.73 5.01
CA ALA A 125 8.95 -15.38 4.00
C ALA A 125 9.93 -14.32 4.49
N LEU A 126 11.07 -14.26 3.81
CA LEU A 126 12.07 -13.22 3.95
C LEU A 126 11.98 -12.29 2.73
N ARG A 127 11.91 -10.99 2.97
CA ARG A 127 12.12 -9.96 1.95
C ARG A 127 13.46 -9.30 2.20
N LEU A 128 14.36 -9.42 1.26
CA LEU A 128 15.65 -8.75 1.33
C LEU A 128 15.54 -7.35 0.75
N ARG A 129 15.88 -6.35 1.56
CA ARG A 129 15.95 -4.94 1.19
C ARG A 129 17.41 -4.54 1.08
N ASP A 130 17.79 -4.07 -0.10
CA ASP A 130 19.15 -3.66 -0.44
C ASP A 130 19.11 -2.20 -0.94
N PRO A 131 19.77 -1.26 -0.27
CA PRO A 131 19.86 0.12 -0.75
C PRO A 131 20.48 0.24 -2.14
N ALA A 132 21.28 -0.74 -2.56
CA ALA A 132 21.90 -0.79 -3.88
C ALA A 132 21.04 -1.53 -4.94
N ALA A 133 19.81 -1.93 -4.63
CA ALA A 133 18.93 -2.60 -5.58
C ALA A 133 18.76 -1.76 -6.87
N ALA A 134 18.85 -2.44 -8.03
CA ALA A 134 18.78 -1.78 -9.33
C ALA A 134 17.47 -0.99 -9.52
N THR A 135 16.36 -1.56 -9.06
CA THR A 135 15.03 -0.90 -9.10
C THR A 135 15.06 0.45 -8.37
N ARG A 136 15.79 0.54 -7.26
CA ARG A 136 15.91 1.78 -6.49
C ARG A 136 16.90 2.76 -7.14
N THR A 137 18.07 2.29 -7.54
CA THR A 137 19.15 3.15 -8.05
C THR A 137 18.88 3.67 -9.46
N ALA A 138 18.07 2.97 -10.24
CA ALA A 138 17.62 3.38 -11.57
C ALA A 138 16.28 4.14 -11.55
N PHE A 139 15.67 4.34 -10.39
CA PHE A 139 14.38 5.00 -10.28
C PHE A 139 14.50 6.50 -10.65
N THR A 140 13.69 6.94 -11.59
CA THR A 140 13.65 8.32 -12.10
C THR A 140 12.32 9.03 -11.89
N GLY A 141 11.38 8.37 -11.20
CA GLY A 141 10.04 8.90 -10.95
C GLY A 141 8.94 7.93 -11.36
N VAL A 142 7.70 8.31 -11.04
CA VAL A 142 6.49 7.56 -11.41
C VAL A 142 5.72 8.36 -12.45
N PRO A 143 5.48 7.82 -13.66
CA PRO A 143 4.61 8.49 -14.63
C PRO A 143 3.22 8.72 -14.03
N ALA A 144 2.63 9.87 -14.33
CA ALA A 144 1.28 10.21 -13.90
C ALA A 144 0.52 10.89 -15.03
N PHE A 145 -0.81 10.83 -14.98
CA PHE A 145 -1.66 11.63 -15.84
C PHE A 145 -1.54 13.13 -15.47
N PRO A 146 -1.81 14.05 -16.40
CA PRO A 146 -1.91 15.46 -16.09
C PRO A 146 -2.95 15.72 -14.99
N VAL A 147 -2.65 16.65 -14.09
CA VAL A 147 -3.58 17.06 -13.04
C VAL A 147 -4.77 17.76 -13.65
N ASP A 148 -5.96 17.36 -13.26
CA ASP A 148 -7.22 17.91 -13.76
C ASP A 148 -8.24 18.02 -12.62
N GLU A 149 -8.83 19.19 -12.42
CA GLU A 149 -9.82 19.43 -11.36
C GLU A 149 -11.10 18.60 -11.53
N ARG A 150 -11.41 18.13 -12.75
CA ARG A 150 -12.53 17.21 -13.01
C ARG A 150 -12.41 15.89 -12.22
N TRP A 151 -11.21 15.55 -11.75
CA TRP A 151 -10.93 14.37 -10.98
C TRP A 151 -10.93 14.60 -9.46
N VAL A 152 -11.30 15.79 -9.01
CA VAL A 152 -11.62 16.10 -7.61
C VAL A 152 -13.13 16.03 -7.45
N LEU A 153 -13.64 14.94 -6.90
CA LEU A 153 -15.05 14.59 -6.90
C LEU A 153 -15.64 14.65 -5.49
N GLU A 154 -16.86 15.14 -5.37
CA GLU A 154 -17.67 14.95 -4.18
C GLU A 154 -18.18 13.51 -4.13
N ALA A 155 -18.21 12.93 -2.94
CA ALA A 155 -18.65 11.57 -2.70
C ALA A 155 -19.39 11.46 -1.36
N ALA A 156 -20.16 10.40 -1.22
CA ALA A 156 -20.85 10.07 0.02
C ALA A 156 -20.37 8.71 0.54
N PHE A 157 -20.00 8.68 1.81
CA PHE A 157 -19.67 7.46 2.54
C PHE A 157 -20.89 6.95 3.31
N GLN A 158 -21.25 5.71 3.06
CA GLN A 158 -22.28 4.99 3.81
C GLN A 158 -21.62 3.93 4.67
N PRO A 159 -21.46 4.14 5.99
CA PRO A 159 -20.85 3.16 6.87
C PRO A 159 -21.70 1.88 6.97
N TYR A 160 -21.04 0.75 7.13
CA TYR A 160 -21.73 -0.49 7.53
C TYR A 160 -22.11 -0.41 9.03
N VAL A 161 -23.20 -1.06 9.39
CA VAL A 161 -23.61 -1.20 10.80
C VAL A 161 -22.49 -1.80 11.64
N GLU A 162 -21.80 -2.79 11.09
CA GLU A 162 -20.60 -3.40 11.67
C GLU A 162 -19.50 -3.55 10.60
N PRO A 163 -18.27 -3.10 10.89
CA PRO A 163 -17.13 -3.39 10.03
C PRO A 163 -16.93 -4.90 9.88
N ARG A 164 -16.56 -5.35 8.68
CA ARG A 164 -16.41 -6.79 8.39
C ARG A 164 -15.07 -7.09 7.72
N ARG A 165 -14.42 -8.14 8.14
CA ARG A 165 -13.26 -8.67 7.43
C ARG A 165 -13.72 -9.33 6.14
N ILE A 166 -13.11 -8.96 5.02
CA ILE A 166 -13.40 -9.55 3.71
C ILE A 166 -12.15 -10.24 3.18
N ALA A 167 -12.34 -11.39 2.52
CA ALA A 167 -11.22 -12.04 1.85
C ALA A 167 -11.00 -11.40 0.48
N VAL A 168 -9.77 -11.00 0.19
CA VAL A 168 -9.34 -10.56 -1.13
C VAL A 168 -8.12 -11.37 -1.56
N GLY A 169 -7.99 -11.70 -2.84
CA GLY A 169 -6.80 -12.34 -3.38
C GLY A 169 -5.58 -11.42 -3.29
N ALA A 170 -4.43 -11.97 -3.60
CA ALA A 170 -3.18 -11.22 -3.77
C ALA A 170 -2.69 -11.30 -5.22
N VAL A 171 -1.72 -10.47 -5.57
CA VAL A 171 -1.00 -10.58 -6.86
C VAL A 171 -0.18 -11.87 -6.93
N VAL A 172 0.21 -12.44 -5.79
CA VAL A 172 0.82 -13.76 -5.69
C VAL A 172 -0.28 -14.80 -5.55
N GLU A 173 -0.33 -15.74 -6.48
CA GLU A 173 -1.33 -16.81 -6.49
C GLU A 173 -1.31 -17.63 -5.19
N GLY A 174 -2.48 -18.01 -4.72
CA GLY A 174 -2.64 -18.80 -3.48
C GLY A 174 -2.60 -17.98 -2.19
N LEU A 175 -2.24 -16.72 -2.23
CA LEU A 175 -2.29 -15.84 -1.06
C LEU A 175 -3.62 -15.09 -0.96
N SER A 176 -4.03 -14.84 0.28
CA SER A 176 -5.21 -14.05 0.60
C SER A 176 -4.88 -12.98 1.63
N HIS A 177 -5.55 -11.84 1.52
CA HIS A 177 -5.53 -10.79 2.53
C HIS A 177 -6.94 -10.63 3.11
N PHE A 178 -7.01 -10.12 4.34
CA PHE A 178 -8.27 -9.96 5.07
C PHE A 178 -8.43 -8.53 5.59
N PRO A 179 -8.52 -7.51 4.71
CA PRO A 179 -8.76 -6.15 5.15
C PRO A 179 -10.15 -6.02 5.78
N THR A 180 -10.32 -4.95 6.57
CA THR A 180 -11.62 -4.60 7.16
C THR A 180 -12.35 -3.64 6.24
N ALA A 181 -13.48 -4.07 5.70
CA ALA A 181 -14.43 -3.22 4.98
C ALA A 181 -15.32 -2.47 5.99
N VAL A 182 -15.44 -1.15 5.83
CA VAL A 182 -16.11 -0.27 6.79
C VAL A 182 -17.36 0.40 6.23
N GLY A 183 -17.56 0.37 4.93
CA GLY A 183 -18.70 1.01 4.27
C GLY A 183 -18.55 1.03 2.76
N ASP A 184 -19.44 1.76 2.11
CA ASP A 184 -19.43 2.02 0.69
C ASP A 184 -19.22 3.51 0.42
N VAL A 185 -18.47 3.84 -0.62
CA VAL A 185 -18.33 5.19 -1.14
C VAL A 185 -19.01 5.27 -2.49
N THR A 186 -19.94 6.20 -2.65
CA THR A 186 -20.65 6.48 -3.91
C THR A 186 -20.29 7.86 -4.43
N PHE A 187 -20.07 7.97 -5.72
CA PHE A 187 -19.70 9.20 -6.42
C PHE A 187 -20.14 9.15 -7.88
N ARG A 188 -19.95 10.24 -8.62
CA ARG A 188 -20.32 10.29 -10.05
C ARG A 188 -19.11 10.69 -10.89
N VAL A 189 -18.93 9.98 -12.00
CA VAL A 189 -17.99 10.33 -13.07
C VAL A 189 -18.79 10.48 -14.34
N ASP A 190 -18.70 11.64 -14.98
CA ASP A 190 -19.45 11.96 -16.21
C ASP A 190 -20.97 11.63 -16.12
N GLY A 191 -21.55 11.91 -14.95
CA GLY A 191 -22.95 11.64 -14.65
C GLY A 191 -23.28 10.16 -14.33
N GLN A 192 -22.34 9.24 -14.49
CA GLN A 192 -22.51 7.82 -14.14
C GLN A 192 -22.19 7.59 -12.67
N GLU A 193 -23.10 6.96 -11.96
CA GLU A 193 -22.88 6.60 -10.56
C GLU A 193 -21.89 5.43 -10.47
N GLN A 194 -20.92 5.59 -9.58
CA GLN A 194 -19.89 4.61 -9.25
C GLN A 194 -19.96 4.30 -7.77
N ARG A 195 -19.54 3.09 -7.39
CA ARG A 195 -19.50 2.64 -6.00
C ARG A 195 -18.25 1.81 -5.73
N LEU A 196 -17.61 2.08 -4.59
CA LEU A 196 -16.46 1.32 -4.10
C LEU A 196 -16.67 0.92 -2.64
N VAL A 197 -16.33 -0.32 -2.32
CA VAL A 197 -16.17 -0.77 -0.93
C VAL A 197 -14.96 -0.06 -0.34
N ALA A 198 -15.16 0.63 0.77
CA ALA A 198 -14.12 1.31 1.51
C ALA A 198 -13.49 0.39 2.56
N LEU A 199 -12.17 0.37 2.58
CA LEU A 199 -11.39 -0.35 3.59
C LEU A 199 -10.93 0.61 4.68
N ALA A 200 -10.80 0.10 5.92
CA ALA A 200 -10.31 0.87 7.04
C ALA A 200 -8.84 1.31 6.81
N GLY A 201 -8.59 2.59 6.96
CA GLY A 201 -7.26 3.18 7.07
C GLY A 201 -6.94 3.57 8.52
N PRO A 202 -5.78 4.20 8.77
CA PRO A 202 -5.44 4.75 10.08
C PRO A 202 -6.34 5.94 10.42
N ASP A 203 -6.59 6.16 11.71
CA ASP A 203 -7.26 7.34 12.26
C ASP A 203 -8.61 7.68 11.61
N GLY A 204 -9.36 6.65 11.17
CA GLY A 204 -10.64 6.80 10.51
C GLY A 204 -10.56 7.12 9.01
N ALA A 205 -9.37 7.29 8.45
CA ALA A 205 -9.18 7.42 7.01
C ALA A 205 -9.67 6.18 6.26
N LEU A 206 -9.97 6.35 4.97
CA LEU A 206 -10.42 5.28 4.11
C LEU A 206 -9.37 4.94 3.07
N SER A 207 -9.42 3.69 2.61
CA SER A 207 -8.58 3.19 1.53
C SER A 207 -9.45 2.55 0.46
N LEU A 208 -9.41 3.10 -0.74
CA LEU A 208 -10.19 2.65 -1.88
C LEU A 208 -9.26 1.96 -2.88
N HIS A 209 -9.24 0.62 -2.85
CA HIS A 209 -8.53 -0.19 -3.83
C HIS A 209 -9.49 -0.51 -4.97
N PHE A 210 -9.10 -0.21 -6.20
CA PHE A 210 -9.97 -0.40 -7.35
C PHE A 210 -9.20 -0.70 -8.65
N ARG A 211 -9.94 -1.25 -9.61
CA ARG A 211 -9.60 -1.27 -11.02
C ARG A 211 -10.57 -0.37 -11.79
N ASP A 212 -10.17 0.02 -12.97
CA ASP A 212 -10.98 0.81 -13.90
C ASP A 212 -10.64 0.43 -15.35
N ALA A 213 -11.23 1.09 -16.33
CA ALA A 213 -11.02 0.76 -17.74
C ALA A 213 -9.58 1.06 -18.24
N THR A 214 -8.74 1.76 -17.45
CA THR A 214 -7.32 1.98 -17.78
C THR A 214 -6.43 0.83 -17.30
N SER A 215 -6.93 -0.04 -16.41
CA SER A 215 -6.15 -1.12 -15.78
C SER A 215 -5.68 -2.16 -16.80
N GLY A 216 -4.36 -2.34 -16.90
CA GLY A 216 -3.72 -3.21 -17.89
C GLY A 216 -3.55 -2.58 -19.27
N VAL A 217 -3.92 -1.30 -19.43
CA VAL A 217 -3.69 -0.50 -20.66
C VAL A 217 -2.67 0.59 -20.37
N SER A 218 -3.01 1.58 -19.58
CA SER A 218 -2.14 2.70 -19.18
C SER A 218 -1.83 2.72 -17.69
N THR A 219 -2.52 1.90 -16.89
CA THR A 219 -2.28 1.75 -15.45
C THR A 219 -2.07 0.29 -15.06
N TYR A 220 -1.56 0.07 -13.85
CA TYR A 220 -1.20 -1.26 -13.39
C TYR A 220 -2.40 -2.22 -13.36
N PRO A 221 -2.31 -3.44 -13.93
CA PRO A 221 -3.43 -4.38 -14.04
C PRO A 221 -3.92 -4.92 -12.68
N GLY A 222 -3.07 -4.90 -11.65
CA GLY A 222 -3.43 -5.27 -10.28
C GLY A 222 -4.35 -4.28 -9.58
N GLY A 223 -4.58 -3.11 -10.20
CA GLY A 223 -5.36 -2.01 -9.64
C GLY A 223 -4.50 -0.97 -8.93
N ARG A 224 -5.14 0.10 -8.52
CA ARG A 224 -4.54 1.25 -7.83
C ARG A 224 -5.28 1.53 -6.53
N ILE A 225 -4.74 2.44 -5.74
CA ILE A 225 -5.31 2.81 -4.43
C ILE A 225 -5.45 4.32 -4.32
N LEU A 226 -6.60 4.76 -3.81
CA LEU A 226 -6.83 6.11 -3.33
C LEU A 226 -6.94 6.07 -1.81
N LYS A 227 -6.11 6.83 -1.12
CA LYS A 227 -6.22 7.10 0.31
C LYS A 227 -7.07 8.36 0.49
N VAL A 228 -8.07 8.28 1.34
CA VAL A 228 -9.03 9.36 1.57
C VAL A 228 -9.04 9.68 3.06
N GLU A 229 -9.11 10.94 3.40
CA GLU A 229 -9.26 11.38 4.80
C GLU A 229 -10.55 10.83 5.43
N ALA A 230 -10.65 10.91 6.75
CA ALA A 230 -11.86 10.49 7.45
C ALA A 230 -13.09 11.26 6.94
N PRO A 231 -14.24 10.57 6.75
CA PRO A 231 -15.49 11.22 6.34
C PRO A 231 -15.92 12.31 7.30
N GLY A 232 -16.55 13.35 6.77
CA GLY A 232 -17.25 14.36 7.58
C GLY A 232 -18.43 13.77 8.37
N PRO A 233 -19.05 14.57 9.25
CA PRO A 233 -20.12 14.09 10.14
C PRO A 233 -21.32 13.46 9.42
N ASP A 234 -21.63 13.95 8.23
CA ASP A 234 -22.75 13.49 7.38
C ASP A 234 -22.30 12.46 6.33
N GLY A 235 -21.06 11.95 6.42
CA GLY A 235 -20.50 11.00 5.45
C GLY A 235 -19.96 11.66 4.19
N GLU A 236 -19.79 12.97 4.17
CA GLU A 236 -19.24 13.71 3.04
C GLU A 236 -17.75 13.40 2.84
N LEU A 237 -17.33 13.24 1.60
CA LEU A 237 -15.96 12.99 1.20
C LEU A 237 -15.58 13.82 -0.04
N THR A 238 -14.31 14.16 -0.11
CA THR A 238 -13.68 14.59 -1.37
C THR A 238 -12.73 13.51 -1.85
N LEU A 239 -12.92 13.04 -3.08
CA LEU A 239 -12.05 12.07 -3.73
C LEU A 239 -11.17 12.80 -4.75
N ASP A 240 -9.89 12.99 -4.43
CA ASP A 240 -8.91 13.53 -5.39
C ASP A 240 -8.23 12.38 -6.13
N PHE A 241 -8.80 11.98 -7.27
CA PHE A 241 -8.23 10.90 -8.09
C PHE A 241 -6.88 11.26 -8.72
N ASN A 242 -6.48 12.54 -8.76
CA ASN A 242 -5.13 12.93 -9.14
C ASN A 242 -4.07 12.33 -8.19
N ARG A 243 -4.47 11.94 -6.98
CA ARG A 243 -3.62 11.30 -5.96
C ARG A 243 -3.78 9.79 -5.87
N VAL A 244 -4.34 9.16 -6.88
CA VAL A 244 -4.37 7.69 -6.98
C VAL A 244 -2.97 7.17 -7.25
N VAL A 245 -2.53 6.17 -6.47
CA VAL A 245 -1.18 5.62 -6.54
C VAL A 245 -1.17 4.13 -6.86
N ASN A 246 -0.07 3.67 -7.41
CA ASN A 246 0.23 2.26 -7.57
C ASN A 246 0.55 1.61 -6.21
N LEU A 247 0.17 0.34 -6.08
CA LEU A 247 0.68 -0.49 -4.99
C LEU A 247 2.12 -0.93 -5.28
N PRO A 248 2.88 -1.36 -4.26
CA PRO A 248 4.28 -1.77 -4.43
C PRO A 248 4.52 -2.82 -5.52
N CYS A 249 3.55 -3.70 -5.77
CA CYS A 249 3.64 -4.74 -6.80
C CYS A 249 3.66 -4.21 -8.24
N ALA A 250 3.39 -2.93 -8.46
CA ALA A 250 3.61 -2.29 -9.76
C ALA A 250 5.10 -2.01 -10.02
N PHE A 251 5.93 -1.97 -8.97
CA PHE A 251 7.35 -1.63 -9.04
C PHE A 251 8.27 -2.83 -8.83
N THR A 252 7.79 -3.89 -8.17
CA THR A 252 8.58 -5.05 -7.81
C THR A 252 7.74 -6.32 -7.73
N GLU A 253 8.27 -7.42 -8.21
CA GLU A 253 7.68 -8.76 -8.09
C GLU A 253 7.73 -9.34 -6.66
N PHE A 254 8.51 -8.73 -5.77
CA PHE A 254 8.70 -9.20 -4.39
C PHE A 254 7.64 -8.68 -3.42
N ALA A 255 6.65 -7.94 -3.90
CA ALA A 255 5.51 -7.50 -3.12
C ALA A 255 4.34 -8.50 -3.21
N THR A 256 3.58 -8.64 -2.12
CA THR A 256 2.41 -9.53 -2.02
C THR A 256 1.14 -8.70 -1.84
N CYS A 257 0.92 -7.72 -2.73
CA CYS A 257 -0.17 -6.76 -2.58
C CYS A 257 -1.55 -7.40 -2.67
N PRO A 258 -2.53 -6.92 -1.88
CA PRO A 258 -3.92 -7.32 -2.04
C PRO A 258 -4.47 -6.86 -3.39
N LEU A 259 -5.31 -7.67 -4.00
CA LEU A 259 -6.17 -7.26 -5.11
C LEU A 259 -7.35 -6.43 -4.57
N PRO A 260 -7.98 -5.59 -5.42
CA PRO A 260 -9.18 -4.87 -5.05
C PRO A 260 -10.29 -5.82 -4.57
N PRO A 261 -11.15 -5.39 -3.63
CA PRO A 261 -12.35 -6.12 -3.26
C PRO A 261 -13.21 -6.48 -4.48
N ALA A 262 -13.91 -7.61 -4.40
CA ALA A 262 -14.88 -7.96 -5.43
C ALA A 262 -15.92 -6.82 -5.60
N GLY A 263 -16.14 -6.38 -6.83
CA GLY A 263 -17.00 -5.24 -7.16
C GLY A 263 -16.31 -3.89 -7.19
N ASN A 264 -15.07 -3.75 -6.70
CA ASN A 264 -14.29 -2.52 -6.83
C ASN A 264 -13.66 -2.39 -8.23
N THR A 265 -14.50 -2.48 -9.25
CA THR A 265 -14.10 -2.23 -10.65
C THR A 265 -15.02 -1.15 -11.22
N LEU A 266 -14.44 0.02 -11.47
CA LEU A 266 -15.16 1.13 -12.09
C LEU A 266 -15.38 0.85 -13.56
N THR A 267 -16.53 1.24 -14.09
CA THR A 267 -16.90 1.06 -15.49
C THR A 267 -16.35 2.14 -16.42
N VAL A 268 -15.73 3.16 -15.84
CA VAL A 268 -15.16 4.33 -16.52
C VAL A 268 -13.63 4.24 -16.54
N ALA A 269 -13.00 4.97 -17.45
CA ALA A 269 -11.55 5.15 -17.47
C ALA A 269 -11.16 6.29 -16.51
N VAL A 270 -10.40 5.99 -15.46
CA VAL A 270 -9.87 6.99 -14.54
C VAL A 270 -8.49 7.42 -15.03
N GLU A 271 -8.47 8.38 -15.94
CA GLU A 271 -7.25 8.97 -16.49
C GLU A 271 -6.69 10.06 -15.56
N ALA A 272 -6.39 9.63 -14.32
CA ALA A 272 -5.82 10.47 -13.25
C ALA A 272 -4.88 9.65 -12.36
N GLY A 273 -3.97 10.31 -11.65
CA GLY A 273 -2.99 9.69 -10.74
C GLY A 273 -1.88 8.94 -11.46
N GLU A 274 -1.22 8.03 -10.76
CA GLU A 274 -0.07 7.28 -11.27
C GLU A 274 -0.45 6.35 -12.43
N GLN A 275 0.39 6.32 -13.47
CA GLN A 275 0.34 5.40 -14.59
C GLN A 275 1.23 4.17 -14.33
N LEU A 276 1.27 3.24 -15.28
CA LEU A 276 2.15 2.08 -15.22
C LEU A 276 3.61 2.56 -15.16
N PRO A 277 4.39 2.14 -14.15
CA PRO A 277 5.83 2.40 -14.11
C PRO A 277 6.54 1.83 -15.33
N ALA A 278 7.63 2.49 -15.75
CA ALA A 278 8.45 2.06 -16.88
C ALA A 278 9.28 0.81 -16.53
#